data_f9bb3e9ff3e1a045bbc42265b85d1748
#
_entry.id   f9bb3e9ff3e1a045bbc42265b85d1748
#
_cell.length_a   1.000
_cell.length_b   1.000
_cell.length_c   1.000
_cell.angle_alpha   90.00
_cell.angle_beta   90.00
_cell.angle_gamma   90.00
#
_symmetry.space_group_name_H-M   'P 1'
#
loop_
_entity.id
_entity.type
_entity.pdbx_description
1 polymer ?
#
loop_
_entity_poly.entity_id
_entity_poly.type
_entity_poly.pdbx_seq_one_letter_code
_entity_poly.pdbx_strand_id
1 'polypeptide(L)'
;MTRSSWIAAAFILTFCFQAFFAIPKLSATADEPLHLASGYSYWVTRDFRMEPETPPTAKLLAAFPLLFLHPKLDTSRDEWIKGTRAQSLFGFIFLYLNDADRLLYWARVAMTILAAGGAAIAFLWARDLFGPAAGVFAAGLYSFSPNLLAHGMLVTSDVPVSVFTLLTLYLFWKGSHQTSWLHDLLTGLALGAAMTAKFSATILPVILAVLAFARFGRNATKRLAVMAIGSLIVIEAAYLFSASPLLYFRNLAVVNSYVIKDYPIYLFGHLKPGGYWYYFLAAFAVKATVPTLILIVLAGIHTIVKPMNRWGETILLVGIGAFLVITSAVAGQIGIRYLLPIFPLIFVWVSRIVPDLLALRAGKIILGLLFAWTAISCLHAFPNYIPYFNELAGGAARGTDFLDDSNVDWGQGVKQAAEYARARHLDRLTMFTFSPLDNPQYYGLPRNLAVSEVPGRLFGKRPDPGVYIISAHRVIRMRQVDPAWKIYKPADRIGESLWVYEF
;
A
#
# COMPACT_ATOMS: atom_id res chain seq x y z
N MET A 1 29.23 13.27 -0.36
CA MET A 1 28.02 13.10 0.46
C MET A 1 28.24 13.66 1.86
N THR A 2 27.29 14.35 2.42
CA THR A 2 27.34 14.87 3.81
C THR A 2 27.07 13.76 4.83
N ARG A 3 27.41 13.98 6.12
CA ARG A 3 27.11 13.02 7.20
C ARG A 3 25.61 12.68 7.26
N SER A 4 24.74 13.66 7.06
CA SER A 4 23.28 13.46 7.03
C SER A 4 22.83 12.55 5.87
N SER A 5 23.48 12.68 4.69
CA SER A 5 23.19 11.80 3.55
C SER A 5 23.56 10.35 3.83
N TRP A 6 24.67 10.09 4.55
CA TRP A 6 25.06 8.74 4.93
C TRP A 6 24.09 8.10 5.93
N ILE A 7 23.62 8.89 6.92
CA ILE A 7 22.61 8.39 7.90
C ILE A 7 21.28 8.09 7.19
N ALA A 8 20.84 8.97 6.30
CA ALA A 8 19.63 8.71 5.51
C ALA A 8 19.76 7.45 4.63
N ALA A 9 20.92 7.27 3.98
CA ALA A 9 21.21 6.07 3.20
C ALA A 9 21.15 4.79 4.07
N ALA A 10 21.67 4.84 5.31
CA ALA A 10 21.58 3.74 6.24
C ALA A 10 20.13 3.39 6.58
N PHE A 11 19.25 4.37 6.82
CA PHE A 11 17.81 4.12 7.03
C PHE A 11 17.13 3.53 5.80
N ILE A 12 17.43 4.04 4.60
CA ILE A 12 16.91 3.51 3.34
C ILE A 12 17.35 2.05 3.13
N LEU A 13 18.60 1.74 3.40
CA LEU A 13 19.11 0.36 3.35
C LEU A 13 18.42 -0.52 4.40
N THR A 14 18.18 -0.01 5.62
CA THR A 14 17.43 -0.75 6.65
C THR A 14 16.01 -1.07 6.19
N PHE A 15 15.32 -0.14 5.50
CA PHE A 15 14.02 -0.41 4.87
C PHE A 15 14.10 -1.58 3.89
N CYS A 16 15.09 -1.55 2.98
CA CYS A 16 15.30 -2.63 2.02
C CYS A 16 15.59 -3.98 2.72
N PHE A 17 16.45 -3.99 3.74
CA PHE A 17 16.76 -5.20 4.49
C PHE A 17 15.51 -5.79 5.17
N GLN A 18 14.74 -4.98 5.87
CA GLN A 18 13.50 -5.43 6.50
C GLN A 18 12.57 -6.09 5.48
N ALA A 19 12.36 -5.45 4.32
CA ALA A 19 11.52 -5.99 3.26
C ALA A 19 12.10 -7.29 2.68
N PHE A 20 13.40 -7.33 2.32
CA PHE A 20 14.02 -8.52 1.73
C PHE A 20 14.00 -9.75 2.64
N PHE A 21 14.07 -9.56 3.96
CA PHE A 21 13.93 -10.65 4.92
C PHE A 21 12.48 -11.05 5.20
N ALA A 22 11.52 -10.15 4.99
CA ALA A 22 10.10 -10.45 5.15
C ALA A 22 9.52 -11.17 3.91
N ILE A 23 9.90 -10.75 2.69
CA ILE A 23 9.38 -11.27 1.42
C ILE A 23 9.33 -12.80 1.36
N PRO A 24 10.41 -13.55 1.69
CA PRO A 24 10.40 -15.01 1.57
C PRO A 24 9.45 -15.72 2.52
N LYS A 25 9.01 -15.03 3.58
CA LYS A 25 8.13 -15.59 4.62
C LYS A 25 6.64 -15.47 4.30
N LEU A 26 6.30 -14.74 3.24
CA LEU A 26 4.92 -14.37 2.90
C LEU A 26 4.50 -15.00 1.56
N SER A 27 3.29 -15.55 1.52
CA SER A 27 2.61 -15.96 0.29
C SER A 27 2.13 -14.75 -0.52
N ALA A 28 1.57 -15.00 -1.72
CA ALA A 28 0.94 -13.94 -2.51
C ALA A 28 -0.25 -13.34 -1.75
N THR A 29 -0.45 -12.04 -1.88
CA THR A 29 -1.73 -11.40 -1.54
C THR A 29 -2.72 -11.57 -2.69
N ALA A 30 -4.01 -11.39 -2.43
CA ALA A 30 -5.06 -11.68 -3.41
C ALA A 30 -4.92 -10.94 -4.75
N ASP A 31 -4.35 -9.71 -4.74
CA ASP A 31 -4.21 -8.89 -5.96
C ASP A 31 -2.91 -9.18 -6.72
N GLU A 32 -1.85 -9.65 -6.06
CA GLU A 32 -0.53 -9.80 -6.66
C GLU A 32 -0.46 -10.75 -7.86
N PRO A 33 -1.16 -11.93 -7.85
CA PRO A 33 -1.13 -12.82 -9.00
C PRO A 33 -1.64 -12.15 -10.28
N LEU A 34 -2.73 -11.39 -10.18
CA LEU A 34 -3.31 -10.69 -11.31
C LEU A 34 -2.40 -9.54 -11.79
N HIS A 35 -1.92 -8.70 -10.86
CA HIS A 35 -1.01 -7.60 -11.20
C HIS A 35 0.25 -8.09 -11.91
N LEU A 36 0.83 -9.19 -11.43
CA LEU A 36 2.06 -9.73 -11.97
C LEU A 36 1.86 -10.36 -13.35
N ALA A 37 0.80 -11.16 -13.52
CA ALA A 37 0.44 -11.76 -14.79
C ALA A 37 0.10 -10.70 -15.85
N SER A 38 -0.69 -9.68 -15.46
CA SER A 38 -1.04 -8.56 -16.34
C SER A 38 0.21 -7.78 -16.75
N GLY A 39 1.08 -7.41 -15.79
CA GLY A 39 2.30 -6.67 -16.08
C GLY A 39 3.25 -7.42 -17.02
N TYR A 40 3.43 -8.73 -16.80
CA TYR A 40 4.25 -9.55 -17.68
C TYR A 40 3.63 -9.71 -19.07
N SER A 41 2.32 -9.94 -19.15
CA SER A 41 1.64 -10.02 -20.45
C SER A 41 1.74 -8.72 -21.25
N TYR A 42 1.65 -7.55 -20.61
CA TYR A 42 1.83 -6.25 -21.28
C TYR A 42 3.20 -6.10 -21.92
N TRP A 43 4.27 -6.52 -21.24
CA TRP A 43 5.62 -6.51 -21.80
C TRP A 43 5.77 -7.41 -23.02
N VAL A 44 5.22 -8.63 -22.93
CA VAL A 44 5.44 -9.69 -23.93
C VAL A 44 4.51 -9.53 -25.13
N THR A 45 3.23 -9.20 -24.89
CA THR A 45 2.21 -9.19 -25.96
C THR A 45 1.81 -7.79 -26.39
N ARG A 46 2.09 -6.76 -25.61
CA ARG A 46 1.57 -5.39 -25.76
C ARG A 46 0.05 -5.32 -25.75
N ASP A 47 -0.61 -6.31 -25.17
CA ASP A 47 -2.06 -6.40 -25.06
C ASP A 47 -2.48 -6.04 -23.62
N PHE A 48 -3.23 -4.97 -23.49
CA PHE A 48 -3.68 -4.41 -22.19
C PHE A 48 -5.11 -4.83 -21.84
N ARG A 49 -5.58 -6.00 -22.34
CA ARG A 49 -6.95 -6.49 -22.07
C ARG A 49 -7.20 -6.90 -20.64
N MET A 50 -6.15 -7.33 -19.93
CA MET A 50 -6.25 -7.75 -18.52
C MET A 50 -6.25 -6.53 -17.61
N GLU A 51 -7.10 -6.55 -16.60
CA GLU A 51 -7.12 -5.60 -15.50
C GLU A 51 -7.12 -4.10 -15.91
N PRO A 52 -8.09 -3.68 -16.72
CA PRO A 52 -8.20 -2.28 -17.17
C PRO A 52 -8.55 -1.32 -16.01
N GLU A 53 -9.10 -1.83 -14.90
CA GLU A 53 -9.43 -1.08 -13.68
C GLU A 53 -8.23 -0.57 -12.90
N THR A 54 -7.02 -1.06 -13.20
CA THR A 54 -5.77 -0.59 -12.59
C THR A 54 -4.79 -0.18 -13.68
N PRO A 55 -4.20 1.03 -13.64
CA PRO A 55 -3.25 1.48 -14.67
C PRO A 55 -1.96 0.64 -14.67
N PRO A 56 -1.15 0.67 -15.76
CA PRO A 56 -0.12 -0.32 -15.99
C PRO A 56 1.21 -0.09 -15.28
N THR A 57 1.57 1.12 -14.84
CA THR A 57 2.95 1.43 -14.40
C THR A 57 3.42 0.55 -13.24
N ALA A 58 2.61 0.36 -12.20
CA ALA A 58 2.99 -0.50 -11.08
C ALA A 58 3.22 -1.95 -11.53
N LYS A 59 2.35 -2.46 -12.40
CA LYS A 59 2.41 -3.81 -12.96
C LYS A 59 3.64 -4.01 -13.85
N LEU A 60 3.93 -3.04 -14.72
CA LEU A 60 5.11 -3.07 -15.58
C LEU A 60 6.41 -3.05 -14.79
N LEU A 61 6.50 -2.20 -13.75
CA LEU A 61 7.67 -2.12 -12.88
C LEU A 61 7.89 -3.43 -12.11
N ALA A 62 6.84 -3.99 -11.53
CA ALA A 62 6.91 -5.26 -10.81
C ALA A 62 7.27 -6.45 -11.72
N ALA A 63 6.74 -6.47 -12.95
CA ALA A 63 6.99 -7.54 -13.90
C ALA A 63 8.31 -7.39 -14.68
N PHE A 64 8.98 -6.24 -14.62
CA PHE A 64 10.22 -6.02 -15.36
C PHE A 64 11.30 -7.09 -15.07
N PRO A 65 11.59 -7.50 -13.83
CA PRO A 65 12.55 -8.56 -13.54
C PRO A 65 12.15 -9.91 -14.16
N LEU A 66 10.86 -10.16 -14.37
CA LEU A 66 10.37 -11.42 -14.93
C LEU A 66 10.76 -11.59 -16.41
N LEU A 67 11.08 -10.50 -17.12
CA LEU A 67 11.62 -10.57 -18.48
C LEU A 67 12.93 -11.36 -18.55
N PHE A 68 13.70 -11.40 -17.46
CA PHE A 68 14.94 -12.17 -17.33
C PHE A 68 14.72 -13.59 -16.77
N LEU A 69 13.54 -13.86 -16.20
CA LEU A 69 13.18 -15.16 -15.65
C LEU A 69 12.43 -16.03 -16.65
N HIS A 70 11.87 -15.41 -17.71
CA HIS A 70 11.13 -16.05 -18.79
C HIS A 70 10.02 -17.02 -18.32
N PRO A 71 9.09 -16.60 -17.43
CA PRO A 71 7.99 -17.46 -17.01
C PRO A 71 7.11 -17.83 -18.19
N LYS A 72 6.53 -19.03 -18.12
CA LYS A 72 5.59 -19.49 -19.14
C LYS A 72 4.30 -18.67 -19.09
N LEU A 73 3.95 -18.01 -20.19
CA LEU A 73 2.69 -17.32 -20.42
C LEU A 73 1.91 -18.05 -21.51
N ASP A 74 0.74 -18.59 -21.16
CA ASP A 74 -0.11 -19.32 -22.09
C ASP A 74 -1.31 -18.48 -22.50
N THR A 75 -1.22 -17.85 -23.66
CA THR A 75 -2.27 -16.99 -24.25
C THR A 75 -3.35 -17.78 -25.00
N SER A 76 -3.21 -19.11 -25.14
CA SER A 76 -4.24 -19.97 -25.75
C SER A 76 -5.33 -20.39 -24.76
N ARG A 77 -5.14 -20.14 -23.46
CA ARG A 77 -6.08 -20.53 -22.42
C ARG A 77 -7.37 -19.73 -22.48
N ASP A 78 -8.44 -20.39 -22.09
CA ASP A 78 -9.78 -19.81 -21.98
C ASP A 78 -9.79 -18.55 -21.10
N GLU A 79 -9.02 -18.54 -19.98
CA GLU A 79 -8.97 -17.44 -19.05
C GLU A 79 -8.38 -16.17 -19.69
N TRP A 80 -7.36 -16.33 -20.57
CA TRP A 80 -6.83 -15.23 -21.36
C TRP A 80 -7.84 -14.74 -22.41
N ILE A 81 -8.51 -15.66 -23.10
CA ILE A 81 -9.48 -15.34 -24.14
C ILE A 81 -10.70 -14.60 -23.56
N LYS A 82 -11.18 -15.03 -22.39
CA LYS A 82 -12.28 -14.38 -21.64
C LYS A 82 -11.93 -12.99 -21.10
N GLY A 83 -10.64 -12.65 -21.01
CA GLY A 83 -10.16 -11.35 -20.56
C GLY A 83 -10.61 -11.02 -19.14
N THR A 84 -11.19 -9.83 -18.94
CA THR A 84 -11.61 -9.34 -17.60
C THR A 84 -12.59 -10.26 -16.86
N ARG A 85 -13.33 -11.12 -17.56
CA ARG A 85 -14.29 -12.06 -16.95
C ARG A 85 -13.61 -13.21 -16.18
N ALA A 86 -12.34 -13.49 -16.46
CA ALA A 86 -11.58 -14.56 -15.84
C ALA A 86 -10.17 -14.11 -15.41
N GLN A 87 -9.93 -12.81 -15.33
CA GLN A 87 -8.60 -12.24 -15.09
C GLN A 87 -7.97 -12.69 -13.79
N SER A 88 -8.73 -12.77 -12.69
CA SER A 88 -8.19 -13.22 -11.39
C SER A 88 -7.72 -14.67 -11.45
N LEU A 89 -8.50 -15.54 -12.11
CA LEU A 89 -8.12 -16.94 -12.31
C LEU A 89 -6.89 -17.05 -13.24
N PHE A 90 -6.82 -16.22 -14.29
CA PHE A 90 -5.65 -16.16 -15.16
C PHE A 90 -4.38 -15.78 -14.40
N GLY A 91 -4.45 -14.74 -13.56
CA GLY A 91 -3.32 -14.31 -12.73
C GLY A 91 -2.84 -15.42 -11.79
N PHE A 92 -3.78 -16.09 -11.16
CA PHE A 92 -3.52 -17.20 -10.27
C PHE A 92 -2.86 -18.39 -10.99
N ILE A 93 -3.41 -18.79 -12.14
CA ILE A 93 -2.85 -19.86 -12.96
C ILE A 93 -1.44 -19.50 -13.42
N PHE A 94 -1.23 -18.28 -13.92
CA PHE A 94 0.09 -17.82 -14.33
C PHE A 94 1.11 -17.96 -13.18
N LEU A 95 0.76 -17.51 -11.99
CA LEU A 95 1.69 -17.54 -10.86
C LEU A 95 2.06 -18.98 -10.47
N TYR A 96 1.07 -19.85 -10.27
CA TYR A 96 1.28 -21.19 -9.70
C TYR A 96 1.61 -22.28 -10.72
N LEU A 97 1.50 -22.03 -12.02
CA LEU A 97 2.09 -22.87 -13.08
C LEU A 97 3.60 -22.62 -13.25
N ASN A 98 4.11 -21.55 -12.67
CA ASN A 98 5.52 -21.21 -12.63
C ASN A 98 6.05 -21.35 -11.19
N ASP A 99 7.30 -20.99 -10.98
CA ASP A 99 7.88 -20.89 -9.63
C ASP A 99 7.37 -19.61 -8.96
N ALA A 100 6.24 -19.71 -8.24
CA ALA A 100 5.55 -18.59 -7.64
C ALA A 100 6.45 -17.81 -6.65
N ASP A 101 7.19 -18.52 -5.82
CA ASP A 101 8.09 -17.92 -4.82
C ASP A 101 9.20 -17.08 -5.50
N ARG A 102 9.78 -17.61 -6.58
CA ARG A 102 10.83 -16.91 -7.32
C ARG A 102 10.29 -15.69 -8.06
N LEU A 103 9.14 -15.82 -8.71
CA LEU A 103 8.51 -14.70 -9.43
C LEU A 103 8.12 -13.58 -8.46
N LEU A 104 7.45 -13.92 -7.35
CA LEU A 104 7.06 -12.95 -6.32
C LEU A 104 8.28 -12.28 -5.69
N TYR A 105 9.34 -13.03 -5.39
CA TYR A 105 10.54 -12.47 -4.78
C TYR A 105 11.11 -11.33 -5.63
N TRP A 106 11.38 -11.57 -6.91
CA TRP A 106 11.99 -10.55 -7.77
C TRP A 106 11.06 -9.39 -8.08
N ALA A 107 9.77 -9.64 -8.24
CA ALA A 107 8.77 -8.59 -8.42
C ALA A 107 8.69 -7.70 -7.18
N ARG A 108 8.64 -8.29 -5.98
CA ARG A 108 8.62 -7.56 -4.70
C ARG A 108 9.92 -6.81 -4.43
N VAL A 109 11.07 -7.33 -4.87
CA VAL A 109 12.36 -6.61 -4.81
C VAL A 109 12.29 -5.33 -5.64
N ALA A 110 11.76 -5.38 -6.87
CA ALA A 110 11.60 -4.20 -7.72
C ALA A 110 10.68 -3.15 -7.05
N MET A 111 9.58 -3.59 -6.45
CA MET A 111 8.65 -2.71 -5.73
C MET A 111 9.29 -2.10 -4.47
N THR A 112 10.08 -2.89 -3.73
CA THR A 112 10.83 -2.42 -2.56
C THR A 112 11.84 -1.32 -2.93
N ILE A 113 12.55 -1.47 -4.05
CA ILE A 113 13.50 -0.46 -4.54
C ILE A 113 12.77 0.85 -4.88
N LEU A 114 11.60 0.77 -5.53
CA LEU A 114 10.78 1.94 -5.79
C LEU A 114 10.31 2.60 -4.47
N ALA A 115 9.84 1.81 -3.52
CA ALA A 115 9.41 2.31 -2.20
C ALA A 115 10.57 3.00 -1.45
N ALA A 116 11.77 2.43 -1.49
CA ALA A 116 12.98 3.02 -0.93
C ALA A 116 13.33 4.37 -1.58
N GLY A 117 13.04 4.55 -2.87
CA GLY A 117 13.10 5.83 -3.56
C GLY A 117 12.21 6.90 -2.91
N GLY A 118 11.05 6.50 -2.39
CA GLY A 118 10.16 7.39 -1.62
C GLY A 118 10.81 7.92 -0.34
N ALA A 119 11.55 7.10 0.39
CA ALA A 119 12.31 7.54 1.57
C ALA A 119 13.40 8.57 1.18
N ALA A 120 14.07 8.38 0.04
CA ALA A 120 15.05 9.32 -0.47
C ALA A 120 14.40 10.68 -0.83
N ILE A 121 13.22 10.67 -1.45
CA ILE A 121 12.49 11.91 -1.78
C ILE A 121 12.03 12.61 -0.50
N ALA A 122 11.53 11.87 0.49
CA ALA A 122 11.14 12.43 1.80
C ALA A 122 12.34 13.09 2.50
N PHE A 123 13.53 12.43 2.49
CA PHE A 123 14.77 13.03 2.96
C PHE A 123 15.08 14.35 2.26
N LEU A 124 15.06 14.33 0.91
CA LEU A 124 15.42 15.50 0.12
C LEU A 124 14.47 16.67 0.39
N TRP A 125 13.20 16.42 0.40
CA TRP A 125 12.21 17.50 0.59
C TRP A 125 12.23 18.06 2.01
N ALA A 126 12.27 17.22 3.05
CA ALA A 126 12.38 17.68 4.43
C ALA A 126 13.70 18.42 4.70
N ARG A 127 14.81 17.95 4.09
CA ARG A 127 16.11 18.66 4.14
C ARG A 127 16.04 20.03 3.49
N ASP A 128 15.43 20.13 2.32
CA ASP A 128 15.36 21.38 1.57
C ASP A 128 14.41 22.39 2.23
N LEU A 129 13.42 21.92 3.00
CA LEU A 129 12.50 22.77 3.76
C LEU A 129 13.03 23.18 5.14
N PHE A 130 13.59 22.24 5.90
CA PHE A 130 13.80 22.37 7.34
C PHE A 130 15.24 22.04 7.77
N GLY A 131 16.12 21.70 6.83
CA GLY A 131 17.53 21.41 7.08
C GLY A 131 17.86 19.92 7.21
N PRO A 132 19.17 19.61 7.28
CA PRO A 132 19.68 18.24 7.15
C PRO A 132 19.15 17.25 8.21
N ALA A 133 18.99 17.70 9.45
CA ALA A 133 18.46 16.86 10.53
C ALA A 133 17.00 16.48 10.33
N ALA A 134 16.18 17.41 9.85
CA ALA A 134 14.79 17.15 9.48
C ALA A 134 14.69 16.12 8.33
N GLY A 135 15.58 16.23 7.32
CA GLY A 135 15.65 15.23 6.26
C GLY A 135 15.93 13.83 6.79
N VAL A 136 16.95 13.69 7.65
CA VAL A 136 17.28 12.39 8.29
C VAL A 136 16.09 11.84 9.06
N PHE A 137 15.39 12.68 9.82
CA PHE A 137 14.25 12.29 10.62
C PHE A 137 13.08 11.81 9.74
N ALA A 138 12.77 12.54 8.66
CA ALA A 138 11.74 12.13 7.69
C ALA A 138 12.05 10.78 7.04
N ALA A 139 13.31 10.58 6.61
CA ALA A 139 13.75 9.29 6.06
C ALA A 139 13.65 8.16 7.09
N GLY A 140 13.98 8.43 8.36
CA GLY A 140 13.84 7.48 9.45
C GLY A 140 12.37 7.08 9.68
N LEU A 141 11.46 8.05 9.81
CA LEU A 141 10.03 7.79 9.96
C LEU A 141 9.45 6.97 8.79
N TYR A 142 9.89 7.27 7.57
CA TYR A 142 9.50 6.51 6.38
C TYR A 142 9.98 5.06 6.48
N SER A 143 11.27 4.88 6.78
CA SER A 143 11.95 3.57 6.76
C SER A 143 11.49 2.63 7.88
N PHE A 144 10.94 3.17 8.96
CA PHE A 144 10.36 2.41 10.06
C PHE A 144 8.84 2.54 10.15
N SER A 145 8.18 2.86 9.04
CA SER A 145 6.72 2.84 8.96
C SER A 145 6.23 1.44 8.63
N PRO A 146 5.53 0.72 9.54
CA PRO A 146 5.00 -0.62 9.25
C PRO A 146 4.08 -0.64 8.02
N ASN A 147 3.26 0.40 7.83
CA ASN A 147 2.35 0.48 6.68
C ASN A 147 3.09 0.65 5.35
N LEU A 148 4.15 1.46 5.30
CA LEU A 148 4.95 1.61 4.09
C LEU A 148 5.78 0.36 3.79
N LEU A 149 6.27 -0.36 4.82
CA LEU A 149 6.91 -1.66 4.64
C LEU A 149 5.92 -2.72 4.18
N ALA A 150 4.73 -2.80 4.82
CA ALA A 150 3.69 -3.75 4.44
C ALA A 150 3.38 -3.70 2.95
N HIS A 151 3.11 -2.51 2.45
CA HIS A 151 2.65 -2.31 1.07
C HIS A 151 3.79 -2.01 0.08
N GLY A 152 4.96 -1.56 0.57
CA GLY A 152 6.13 -1.23 -0.25
C GLY A 152 6.81 -2.43 -0.87
N MET A 153 6.65 -3.60 -0.27
CA MET A 153 7.17 -4.85 -0.81
C MET A 153 6.16 -5.64 -1.65
N LEU A 154 4.90 -5.22 -1.74
CA LEU A 154 3.87 -5.95 -2.49
C LEU A 154 3.74 -5.45 -3.92
N VAL A 155 3.33 -6.35 -4.82
CA VAL A 155 3.03 -6.03 -6.22
C VAL A 155 1.65 -5.39 -6.31
N THR A 156 1.57 -4.13 -5.85
CA THR A 156 0.33 -3.34 -5.83
C THR A 156 0.58 -1.91 -6.30
N SER A 157 -0.48 -1.18 -6.59
CA SER A 157 -0.41 0.21 -7.05
C SER A 157 -0.26 1.24 -5.92
N ASP A 158 -0.39 0.81 -4.66
CA ASP A 158 -0.57 1.71 -3.50
C ASP A 158 0.69 2.51 -3.14
N VAL A 159 1.85 1.86 -3.06
CA VAL A 159 3.11 2.56 -2.77
C VAL A 159 3.66 3.28 -4.01
N PRO A 160 3.59 2.73 -5.24
CA PRO A 160 3.94 3.50 -6.43
C PRO A 160 3.23 4.85 -6.53
N VAL A 161 1.91 4.88 -6.35
CA VAL A 161 1.18 6.17 -6.37
C VAL A 161 1.63 7.09 -5.25
N SER A 162 1.95 6.56 -4.06
CA SER A 162 2.45 7.35 -2.94
C SER A 162 3.81 8.00 -3.24
N VAL A 163 4.73 7.22 -3.82
CA VAL A 163 6.07 7.70 -4.20
C VAL A 163 5.98 8.75 -5.30
N PHE A 164 5.20 8.50 -6.35
CA PHE A 164 5.08 9.44 -7.47
C PHE A 164 4.27 10.69 -7.10
N THR A 165 3.31 10.58 -6.17
CA THR A 165 2.64 11.76 -5.58
C THR A 165 3.62 12.64 -4.83
N LEU A 166 4.43 12.04 -3.95
CA LEU A 166 5.47 12.76 -3.21
C LEU A 166 6.45 13.44 -4.17
N LEU A 167 6.91 12.73 -5.20
CA LEU A 167 7.83 13.25 -6.22
C LEU A 167 7.21 14.42 -7.00
N THR A 168 5.96 14.27 -7.44
CA THR A 168 5.23 15.32 -8.18
C THR A 168 5.16 16.61 -7.39
N LEU A 169 4.72 16.52 -6.13
CA LEU A 169 4.57 17.70 -5.27
C LEU A 169 5.92 18.32 -4.89
N TYR A 170 6.96 17.49 -4.69
CA TYR A 170 8.33 17.97 -4.45
C TYR A 170 8.89 18.72 -5.64
N LEU A 171 8.76 18.16 -6.86
CA LEU A 171 9.24 18.82 -8.09
C LEU A 171 8.46 20.09 -8.39
N PHE A 172 7.16 20.09 -8.18
CA PHE A 172 6.32 21.29 -8.28
C PHE A 172 6.80 22.38 -7.30
N TRP A 173 7.06 22.01 -6.04
CA TRP A 173 7.63 22.94 -5.07
C TRP A 173 8.97 23.50 -5.53
N LYS A 174 9.90 22.68 -5.98
CA LYS A 174 11.21 23.14 -6.51
C LYS A 174 11.02 24.09 -7.70
N GLY A 175 10.19 23.71 -8.65
CA GLY A 175 9.89 24.53 -9.83
C GLY A 175 9.19 25.84 -9.50
N SER A 176 8.54 25.95 -8.33
CA SER A 176 7.91 27.18 -7.88
C SER A 176 8.89 28.28 -7.46
N HIS A 177 10.14 27.92 -7.19
CA HIS A 177 11.24 28.85 -6.86
C HIS A 177 12.13 29.18 -8.06
N GLN A 178 12.03 28.42 -9.13
CA GLN A 178 12.84 28.57 -10.34
C GLN A 178 11.91 28.56 -11.56
N THR A 179 11.89 29.64 -12.31
CA THR A 179 11.12 29.72 -13.57
C THR A 179 11.83 28.95 -14.66
N SER A 180 11.73 27.62 -14.66
CA SER A 180 12.33 26.75 -15.65
C SER A 180 11.29 25.79 -16.21
N TRP A 181 11.14 25.78 -17.52
CA TRP A 181 10.27 24.84 -18.23
C TRP A 181 10.67 23.37 -17.95
N LEU A 182 11.95 23.12 -17.67
CA LEU A 182 12.43 21.78 -17.33
C LEU A 182 11.83 21.27 -16.02
N HIS A 183 11.69 22.13 -14.99
CA HIS A 183 11.04 21.72 -13.74
C HIS A 183 9.54 21.45 -13.95
N ASP A 184 8.88 22.21 -14.81
CA ASP A 184 7.47 21.95 -15.15
C ASP A 184 7.33 20.66 -15.92
N LEU A 185 8.23 20.35 -16.86
CA LEU A 185 8.26 19.09 -17.58
C LEU A 185 8.51 17.90 -16.62
N LEU A 186 9.50 17.99 -15.75
CA LEU A 186 9.79 16.95 -14.75
C LEU A 186 8.61 16.73 -13.79
N THR A 187 7.94 17.81 -13.38
CA THR A 187 6.69 17.71 -12.59
C THR A 187 5.62 16.97 -13.37
N GLY A 188 5.46 17.27 -14.66
CA GLY A 188 4.52 16.59 -15.56
C GLY A 188 4.86 15.11 -15.74
N LEU A 189 6.13 14.75 -15.93
CA LEU A 189 6.56 13.35 -16.01
C LEU A 189 6.24 12.58 -14.71
N ALA A 190 6.51 13.17 -13.54
CA ALA A 190 6.16 12.57 -12.27
C ALA A 190 4.64 12.44 -12.07
N LEU A 191 3.87 13.45 -12.50
CA LEU A 191 2.41 13.42 -12.50
C LEU A 191 1.87 12.28 -13.37
N GLY A 192 2.39 12.12 -14.59
CA GLY A 192 2.03 11.03 -15.47
C GLY A 192 2.31 9.66 -14.85
N ALA A 193 3.47 9.52 -14.18
CA ALA A 193 3.83 8.31 -13.45
C ALA A 193 2.86 8.03 -12.27
N ALA A 194 2.46 9.06 -11.53
CA ALA A 194 1.44 8.91 -10.47
C ALA A 194 0.07 8.48 -11.04
N MET A 195 -0.39 9.15 -12.11
CA MET A 195 -1.67 8.83 -12.75
C MET A 195 -1.69 7.42 -13.31
N THR A 196 -0.60 6.98 -13.93
CA THR A 196 -0.46 5.63 -14.49
C THR A 196 -0.08 4.56 -13.47
N ALA A 197 0.25 4.93 -12.22
CA ALA A 197 0.38 4.00 -11.11
C ALA A 197 -0.99 3.63 -10.53
N LYS A 198 -1.89 4.61 -10.32
CA LYS A 198 -3.23 4.38 -9.77
C LYS A 198 -4.19 5.50 -10.18
N PHE A 199 -5.42 5.14 -10.59
CA PHE A 199 -6.42 6.13 -11.01
C PHE A 199 -6.80 7.16 -9.91
N SER A 200 -6.61 6.84 -8.62
CA SER A 200 -6.82 7.83 -7.55
C SER A 200 -5.91 9.06 -7.65
N ALA A 201 -4.78 8.97 -8.38
CA ALA A 201 -3.90 10.11 -8.63
C ALA A 201 -4.48 11.15 -9.61
N THR A 202 -5.63 10.88 -10.24
CA THR A 202 -6.34 11.87 -11.09
C THR A 202 -6.76 13.14 -10.33
N ILE A 203 -6.69 13.13 -9.00
CA ILE A 203 -6.84 14.33 -8.18
C ILE A 203 -5.63 15.28 -8.28
N LEU A 204 -4.42 14.77 -8.54
CA LEU A 204 -3.20 15.59 -8.57
C LEU A 204 -3.25 16.73 -9.61
N PRO A 205 -3.73 16.53 -10.84
CA PRO A 205 -3.94 17.64 -11.77
C PRO A 205 -4.75 18.79 -11.18
N VAL A 206 -5.80 18.49 -10.41
CA VAL A 206 -6.65 19.48 -9.76
C VAL A 206 -5.88 20.21 -8.66
N ILE A 207 -5.18 19.46 -7.80
CA ILE A 207 -4.32 20.03 -6.74
C ILE A 207 -3.27 20.96 -7.35
N LEU A 208 -2.57 20.49 -8.40
CA LEU A 208 -1.54 21.29 -9.08
C LEU A 208 -2.11 22.53 -9.73
N ALA A 209 -3.30 22.44 -10.34
CA ALA A 209 -3.98 23.62 -10.93
C ALA A 209 -4.29 24.66 -9.86
N VAL A 210 -4.93 24.27 -8.75
CA VAL A 210 -5.23 25.18 -7.64
C VAL A 210 -3.95 25.85 -7.10
N LEU A 211 -2.93 25.06 -6.83
CA LEU A 211 -1.65 25.56 -6.32
C LEU A 211 -0.93 26.45 -7.34
N ALA A 212 -0.96 26.10 -8.62
CA ALA A 212 -0.33 26.90 -9.68
C ALA A 212 -1.00 28.24 -9.85
N PHE A 213 -2.34 28.28 -9.91
CA PHE A 213 -3.08 29.56 -10.00
C PHE A 213 -2.89 30.41 -8.75
N ALA A 214 -2.88 29.83 -7.56
CA ALA A 214 -2.59 30.54 -6.31
C ALA A 214 -1.18 31.16 -6.30
N ARG A 215 -0.20 30.50 -6.91
CA ARG A 215 1.22 30.91 -6.90
C ARG A 215 1.59 31.85 -8.05
N PHE A 216 1.09 31.58 -9.26
CA PHE A 216 1.56 32.20 -10.52
C PHE A 216 0.50 33.02 -11.24
N GLY A 217 -0.73 33.04 -10.74
CA GLY A 217 -1.83 33.74 -11.41
C GLY A 217 -2.01 33.27 -12.87
N ARG A 218 -2.11 34.19 -13.81
CA ARG A 218 -2.29 33.87 -15.25
C ARG A 218 -1.13 33.06 -15.87
N ASN A 219 0.09 33.17 -15.32
CA ASN A 219 1.23 32.41 -15.82
C ASN A 219 1.13 30.90 -15.52
N ALA A 220 0.19 30.50 -14.64
CA ALA A 220 -0.07 29.09 -14.35
C ALA A 220 -0.46 28.29 -15.60
N THR A 221 -1.22 28.89 -16.53
CA THR A 221 -1.68 28.18 -17.73
C THR A 221 -0.55 27.62 -18.59
N LYS A 222 0.50 28.41 -18.81
CA LYS A 222 1.68 27.94 -19.58
C LYS A 222 2.41 26.82 -18.88
N ARG A 223 2.60 26.94 -17.56
CA ARG A 223 3.25 25.93 -16.75
C ARG A 223 2.47 24.62 -16.71
N LEU A 224 1.15 24.72 -16.49
CA LEU A 224 0.25 23.54 -16.50
C LEU A 224 0.21 22.88 -17.88
N ALA A 225 0.31 23.63 -18.98
CA ALA A 225 0.40 23.06 -20.33
C ALA A 225 1.68 22.21 -20.49
N VAL A 226 2.84 22.68 -20.01
CA VAL A 226 4.09 21.92 -20.05
C VAL A 226 3.98 20.67 -19.16
N MET A 227 3.39 20.78 -17.97
CA MET A 227 3.15 19.62 -17.08
C MET A 227 2.21 18.61 -17.73
N ALA A 228 1.15 19.06 -18.42
CA ALA A 228 0.24 18.18 -19.14
C ALA A 228 0.94 17.43 -20.27
N ILE A 229 1.82 18.09 -21.03
CA ILE A 229 2.62 17.44 -22.08
C ILE A 229 3.50 16.34 -21.47
N GLY A 230 4.24 16.64 -20.38
CA GLY A 230 5.05 15.66 -19.67
C GLY A 230 4.24 14.48 -19.15
N SER A 231 3.04 14.74 -18.63
CA SER A 231 2.12 13.70 -18.14
C SER A 231 1.64 12.80 -19.28
N LEU A 232 1.24 13.37 -20.41
CA LEU A 232 0.80 12.60 -21.58
C LEU A 232 1.91 11.72 -22.14
N ILE A 233 3.16 12.20 -22.18
CA ILE A 233 4.32 11.38 -22.61
C ILE A 233 4.42 10.11 -21.74
N VAL A 234 4.31 10.24 -20.41
CA VAL A 234 4.40 9.08 -19.51
C VAL A 234 3.16 8.20 -19.61
N ILE A 235 1.98 8.78 -19.80
CA ILE A 235 0.75 8.00 -20.03
C ILE A 235 0.92 7.10 -21.25
N GLU A 236 1.35 7.64 -22.38
CA GLU A 236 1.57 6.84 -23.62
C GLU A 236 2.70 5.81 -23.43
N ALA A 237 3.80 6.20 -22.77
CA ALA A 237 4.90 5.28 -22.49
C ALA A 237 4.48 4.11 -21.56
N ALA A 238 3.62 4.36 -20.57
CA ALA A 238 3.09 3.32 -19.71
C ALA A 238 2.20 2.31 -20.44
N TYR A 239 1.53 2.75 -21.50
CA TYR A 239 0.80 1.85 -22.40
C TYR A 239 1.67 1.37 -23.59
N LEU A 240 3.01 1.48 -23.48
CA LEU A 240 4.00 1.03 -24.46
C LEU A 240 3.73 1.57 -25.86
N PHE A 241 3.21 2.81 -25.95
CA PHE A 241 2.79 3.43 -27.20
C PHE A 241 1.84 2.54 -28.03
N SER A 242 0.93 1.85 -27.32
CA SER A 242 -0.08 0.99 -27.96
C SER A 242 -1.01 1.80 -28.86
N ALA A 243 -1.70 1.13 -29.77
CA ALA A 243 -2.44 1.76 -30.87
C ALA A 243 -3.61 2.69 -30.47
N SER A 244 -3.92 2.84 -29.20
CA SER A 244 -4.99 3.72 -28.71
C SER A 244 -4.45 4.71 -27.66
N PRO A 245 -4.13 5.95 -28.03
CA PRO A 245 -3.65 6.98 -27.10
C PRO A 245 -4.69 7.36 -26.03
N LEU A 246 -5.97 7.02 -26.26
CA LEU A 246 -7.06 7.27 -25.31
C LEU A 246 -7.33 6.10 -24.36
N LEU A 247 -6.51 5.03 -24.38
CA LEU A 247 -6.76 3.81 -23.59
C LEU A 247 -6.80 4.10 -22.09
N TYR A 248 -5.93 4.98 -21.59
CA TYR A 248 -5.96 5.44 -20.21
C TYR A 248 -7.31 6.02 -19.82
N PHE A 249 -7.86 6.94 -20.61
CA PHE A 249 -9.12 7.61 -20.30
C PHE A 249 -10.33 6.67 -20.45
N ARG A 250 -10.28 5.74 -21.39
CA ARG A 250 -11.29 4.67 -21.52
C ARG A 250 -11.30 3.78 -20.27
N ASN A 251 -10.13 3.36 -19.80
CA ASN A 251 -10.00 2.53 -18.61
C ASN A 251 -10.45 3.29 -17.34
N LEU A 252 -10.13 4.58 -17.23
CA LEU A 252 -10.61 5.43 -16.14
C LEU A 252 -12.15 5.49 -16.10
N ALA A 253 -12.81 5.55 -17.24
CA ALA A 253 -14.28 5.54 -17.30
C ALA A 253 -14.88 4.21 -16.84
N VAL A 254 -14.17 3.11 -17.07
CA VAL A 254 -14.59 1.75 -16.67
C VAL A 254 -14.51 1.54 -15.16
N VAL A 255 -13.57 2.19 -14.46
CA VAL A 255 -13.38 2.00 -12.99
C VAL A 255 -14.66 2.22 -12.21
N ASN A 256 -15.46 3.23 -12.59
CA ASN A 256 -16.72 3.53 -11.89
C ASN A 256 -17.75 2.39 -11.98
N SER A 257 -17.62 1.48 -12.95
CA SER A 257 -18.53 0.33 -13.11
C SER A 257 -18.19 -0.85 -12.19
N TYR A 258 -16.98 -0.89 -11.63
CA TYR A 258 -16.50 -1.97 -10.74
C TYR A 258 -16.74 -1.68 -9.25
N VAL A 259 -17.26 -0.50 -8.91
CA VAL A 259 -17.56 -0.18 -7.49
C VAL A 259 -18.75 -1.00 -7.01
N ILE A 260 -18.51 -1.95 -6.13
CA ILE A 260 -19.56 -2.71 -5.45
C ILE A 260 -20.21 -1.79 -4.42
N LYS A 261 -21.31 -1.12 -4.80
CA LYS A 261 -21.97 -0.11 -3.98
C LYS A 261 -22.48 -0.61 -2.64
N ASP A 262 -22.80 -1.91 -2.52
CA ASP A 262 -23.43 -2.50 -1.35
C ASP A 262 -22.48 -3.42 -0.55
N TYR A 263 -21.17 -3.37 -0.81
CA TYR A 263 -20.22 -4.16 -0.03
C TYR A 263 -20.22 -3.69 1.43
N PRO A 264 -20.57 -4.57 2.40
CA PRO A 264 -20.63 -4.17 3.79
C PRO A 264 -19.23 -3.87 4.34
N ILE A 265 -19.06 -2.67 4.88
CA ILE A 265 -17.79 -2.20 5.47
C ILE A 265 -17.82 -2.48 6.96
N TYR A 266 -16.73 -3.11 7.44
CA TYR A 266 -16.53 -3.38 8.85
C TYR A 266 -15.73 -2.26 9.52
N LEU A 267 -16.27 -1.77 10.64
CA LEU A 267 -15.58 -0.81 11.50
C LEU A 267 -16.09 -0.97 12.94
N PHE A 268 -15.16 -1.06 13.91
CA PHE A 268 -15.44 -1.15 15.35
C PHE A 268 -16.47 -2.24 15.72
N GLY A 269 -16.34 -3.43 15.13
CA GLY A 269 -17.23 -4.55 15.44
C GLY A 269 -18.56 -4.57 14.69
N HIS A 270 -18.80 -3.64 13.77
CA HIS A 270 -20.07 -3.53 13.03
C HIS A 270 -19.86 -3.54 11.52
N LEU A 271 -20.73 -4.27 10.80
CA LEU A 271 -20.83 -4.23 9.34
C LEU A 271 -21.92 -3.22 8.94
N LYS A 272 -21.59 -2.32 8.00
CA LYS A 272 -22.55 -1.34 7.47
C LYS A 272 -22.46 -1.27 5.93
N PRO A 273 -23.56 -1.51 5.20
CA PRO A 273 -23.63 -1.19 3.78
C PRO A 273 -23.37 0.31 3.55
N GLY A 274 -22.65 0.65 2.48
CA GLY A 274 -22.30 2.05 2.16
C GLY A 274 -21.22 2.67 3.04
N GLY A 275 -20.74 1.95 4.08
CA GLY A 275 -19.58 2.35 4.87
C GLY A 275 -19.77 3.53 5.83
N TYR A 276 -18.65 4.15 6.23
CA TYR A 276 -18.56 5.17 7.27
C TYR A 276 -17.76 6.37 6.75
N TRP A 277 -18.26 7.59 6.82
CA TRP A 277 -17.55 8.79 6.37
C TRP A 277 -16.21 9.00 7.09
N TYR A 278 -16.09 8.53 8.33
CA TYR A 278 -14.89 8.64 9.16
C TYR A 278 -13.99 7.39 9.13
N TYR A 279 -14.26 6.42 8.24
CA TYR A 279 -13.49 5.17 8.16
C TYR A 279 -11.99 5.41 8.07
N PHE A 280 -11.55 6.27 7.17
CA PHE A 280 -10.12 6.51 6.96
C PHE A 280 -9.46 7.28 8.10
N LEU A 281 -10.20 8.14 8.81
CA LEU A 281 -9.72 8.78 10.04
C LEU A 281 -9.50 7.73 11.13
N ALA A 282 -10.46 6.85 11.34
CA ALA A 282 -10.35 5.74 12.30
C ALA A 282 -9.22 4.77 11.91
N ALA A 283 -9.15 4.36 10.64
CA ALA A 283 -8.10 3.49 10.13
C ALA A 283 -6.71 4.13 10.33
N PHE A 284 -6.55 5.41 10.04
CA PHE A 284 -5.30 6.12 10.27
C PHE A 284 -4.94 6.16 11.77
N ALA A 285 -5.90 6.46 12.63
CA ALA A 285 -5.66 6.54 14.07
C ALA A 285 -5.18 5.22 14.70
N VAL A 286 -5.66 4.06 14.19
CA VAL A 286 -5.27 2.74 14.73
C VAL A 286 -4.11 2.09 13.97
N LYS A 287 -3.78 2.55 12.75
CA LYS A 287 -2.72 1.97 11.90
C LYS A 287 -1.45 2.82 11.84
N ALA A 288 -1.51 4.15 12.05
CA ALA A 288 -0.30 4.95 12.20
C ALA A 288 0.38 4.65 13.54
N THR A 289 1.71 4.69 13.59
CA THR A 289 2.43 4.51 14.87
C THR A 289 2.06 5.62 15.85
N VAL A 290 1.97 5.31 17.15
CA VAL A 290 1.64 6.30 18.18
C VAL A 290 2.59 7.51 18.14
N PRO A 291 3.91 7.33 17.97
CA PRO A 291 4.81 8.47 17.77
C PRO A 291 4.44 9.35 16.57
N THR A 292 3.98 8.78 15.46
CA THR A 292 3.51 9.58 14.31
C THR A 292 2.30 10.44 14.68
N LEU A 293 1.34 9.90 15.44
CA LEU A 293 0.19 10.66 15.92
C LEU A 293 0.61 11.80 16.86
N ILE A 294 1.53 11.54 17.77
CA ILE A 294 2.11 12.56 18.68
C ILE A 294 2.81 13.66 17.86
N LEU A 295 3.64 13.26 16.87
CA LEU A 295 4.35 14.21 16.02
C LEU A 295 3.39 15.10 15.19
N ILE A 296 2.27 14.56 14.72
CA ILE A 296 1.22 15.34 14.04
C ILE A 296 0.65 16.42 14.98
N VAL A 297 0.34 16.05 16.21
CA VAL A 297 -0.18 17.01 17.21
C VAL A 297 0.87 18.09 17.52
N LEU A 298 2.12 17.69 17.76
CA LEU A 298 3.21 18.63 18.02
C LEU A 298 3.48 19.57 16.85
N ALA A 299 3.47 19.05 15.60
CA ALA A 299 3.64 19.85 14.41
C ALA A 299 2.45 20.80 14.18
N GLY A 300 1.23 20.36 14.49
CA GLY A 300 0.03 21.19 14.47
C GLY A 300 0.12 22.35 15.45
N ILE A 301 0.45 22.09 16.71
CA ILE A 301 0.67 23.14 17.74
C ILE A 301 1.79 24.08 17.28
N HIS A 302 2.90 23.54 16.81
CA HIS A 302 4.01 24.35 16.31
C HIS A 302 3.59 25.24 15.15
N THR A 303 2.67 24.80 14.28
CA THR A 303 2.14 25.61 13.17
C THR A 303 1.31 26.80 13.67
N ILE A 304 0.57 26.63 14.79
CA ILE A 304 -0.20 27.70 15.42
C ILE A 304 0.73 28.72 16.09
N VAL A 305 1.73 28.26 16.82
CA VAL A 305 2.69 29.12 17.56
C VAL A 305 3.65 29.84 16.62
N LYS A 306 4.10 29.16 15.58
CA LYS A 306 4.94 29.70 14.50
C LYS A 306 4.19 29.58 13.17
N PRO A 307 3.32 30.55 12.81
CA PRO A 307 2.47 30.47 11.63
C PRO A 307 3.26 30.12 10.39
N MET A 308 2.66 29.29 9.58
CA MET A 308 3.22 28.79 8.34
C MET A 308 3.30 29.94 7.31
N ASN A 309 4.49 30.24 6.84
CA ASN A 309 4.72 31.20 5.74
C ASN A 309 5.54 30.60 4.60
N ARG A 310 5.83 29.29 4.65
CA ARG A 310 6.60 28.59 3.64
C ARG A 310 5.67 27.88 2.65
N TRP A 311 5.84 28.19 1.40
CA TRP A 311 5.06 27.61 0.31
C TRP A 311 5.07 26.08 0.28
N GLY A 312 6.23 25.46 0.63
CA GLY A 312 6.32 24.01 0.70
C GLY A 312 5.40 23.37 1.74
N GLU A 313 5.21 24.02 2.89
CA GLU A 313 4.29 23.53 3.92
C GLU A 313 2.83 23.63 3.47
N THR A 314 2.47 24.68 2.71
CA THR A 314 1.16 24.80 2.09
C THR A 314 0.88 23.66 1.13
N ILE A 315 1.85 23.30 0.26
CA ILE A 315 1.72 22.20 -0.69
C ILE A 315 1.52 20.86 0.06
N LEU A 316 2.30 20.60 1.13
CA LEU A 316 2.18 19.40 1.94
C LEU A 316 0.80 19.25 2.55
N LEU A 317 0.29 20.32 3.21
CA LEU A 317 -1.01 20.29 3.89
C LEU A 317 -2.18 20.22 2.90
N VAL A 318 -2.09 20.90 1.77
CA VAL A 318 -3.10 20.78 0.68
C VAL A 318 -3.09 19.35 0.13
N GLY A 319 -1.92 18.76 -0.09
CA GLY A 319 -1.81 17.37 -0.52
C GLY A 319 -2.42 16.40 0.49
N ILE A 320 -2.04 16.49 1.77
CA ILE A 320 -2.58 15.65 2.85
C ILE A 320 -4.10 15.79 2.94
N GLY A 321 -4.61 17.03 3.01
CA GLY A 321 -6.04 17.29 3.15
C GLY A 321 -6.85 16.83 1.95
N ALA A 322 -6.39 17.10 0.73
CA ALA A 322 -7.09 16.71 -0.49
C ALA A 322 -7.17 15.17 -0.62
N PHE A 323 -6.07 14.45 -0.41
CA PHE A 323 -6.10 12.99 -0.44
C PHE A 323 -7.00 12.41 0.65
N LEU A 324 -6.95 12.94 1.89
CA LEU A 324 -7.80 12.47 2.97
C LEU A 324 -9.29 12.66 2.65
N VAL A 325 -9.68 13.87 2.22
CA VAL A 325 -11.08 14.21 1.91
C VAL A 325 -11.61 13.36 0.75
N ILE A 326 -10.85 13.28 -0.36
CA ILE A 326 -11.32 12.58 -1.55
C ILE A 326 -11.34 11.09 -1.34
N THR A 327 -10.31 10.53 -0.70
CA THR A 327 -10.32 9.10 -0.35
C THR A 327 -11.51 8.76 0.55
N SER A 328 -11.83 9.63 1.52
CA SER A 328 -13.00 9.44 2.40
C SER A 328 -14.33 9.55 1.65
N ALA A 329 -14.38 10.31 0.56
CA ALA A 329 -15.60 10.52 -0.21
C ALA A 329 -15.87 9.43 -1.26
N VAL A 330 -14.81 8.87 -1.90
CA VAL A 330 -15.00 8.05 -3.11
C VAL A 330 -14.29 6.68 -3.08
N ALA A 331 -13.32 6.45 -2.19
CA ALA A 331 -12.57 5.20 -2.20
C ALA A 331 -13.31 4.05 -1.50
N GLY A 332 -13.04 2.82 -1.93
CA GLY A 332 -13.46 1.62 -1.21
C GLY A 332 -12.85 1.57 0.20
N GLN A 333 -13.68 1.33 1.21
CA GLN A 333 -13.26 1.34 2.62
C GLN A 333 -12.80 -0.06 3.05
N ILE A 334 -11.81 -0.61 2.35
CA ILE A 334 -11.28 -1.96 2.57
C ILE A 334 -9.82 -2.00 3.06
N GLY A 335 -9.21 -0.85 3.33
CA GLY A 335 -7.85 -0.82 3.90
C GLY A 335 -7.22 0.56 3.99
N ILE A 336 -6.28 0.70 4.94
CA ILE A 336 -5.44 1.89 5.10
C ILE A 336 -4.62 2.20 3.83
N ARG A 337 -4.43 1.19 2.96
CA ARG A 337 -3.65 1.29 1.72
C ARG A 337 -4.08 2.44 0.82
N TYR A 338 -5.34 2.83 0.85
CA TYR A 338 -5.85 3.97 0.06
C TYR A 338 -5.36 5.33 0.58
N LEU A 339 -4.93 5.40 1.85
CA LEU A 339 -4.33 6.59 2.45
C LEU A 339 -2.80 6.65 2.39
N LEU A 340 -2.13 5.64 1.83
CA LEU A 340 -0.66 5.64 1.80
C LEU A 340 -0.02 6.88 1.18
N PRO A 341 -0.62 7.58 0.19
CA PRO A 341 -0.05 8.82 -0.34
C PRO A 341 0.17 9.92 0.71
N ILE A 342 -0.62 9.95 1.80
CA ILE A 342 -0.44 10.99 2.83
C ILE A 342 0.71 10.70 3.80
N PHE A 343 1.13 9.43 4.00
CA PHE A 343 2.17 9.08 4.97
C PHE A 343 3.50 9.79 4.70
N PRO A 344 4.08 9.71 3.49
CA PRO A 344 5.32 10.43 3.19
C PRO A 344 5.19 11.94 3.35
N LEU A 345 4.04 12.51 2.96
CA LEU A 345 3.77 13.94 3.11
C LEU A 345 3.74 14.35 4.58
N ILE A 346 3.10 13.53 5.44
CA ILE A 346 3.09 13.73 6.89
C ILE A 346 4.51 13.66 7.44
N PHE A 347 5.31 12.67 7.07
CA PHE A 347 6.68 12.53 7.58
C PHE A 347 7.56 13.73 7.21
N VAL A 348 7.41 14.27 6.01
CA VAL A 348 8.07 15.53 5.64
C VAL A 348 7.55 16.69 6.49
N TRP A 349 6.23 16.84 6.62
CA TRP A 349 5.62 17.96 7.35
C TRP A 349 5.97 17.95 8.84
N VAL A 350 5.85 16.81 9.53
CA VAL A 350 6.13 16.74 10.98
C VAL A 350 7.60 16.99 11.31
N SER A 351 8.51 16.78 10.33
CA SER A 351 9.94 17.06 10.50
C SER A 351 10.26 18.56 10.68
N ARG A 352 9.28 19.46 10.48
CA ARG A 352 9.42 20.89 10.75
C ARG A 352 9.81 21.23 12.17
N ILE A 353 9.42 20.38 13.14
CA ILE A 353 9.70 20.62 14.58
C ILE A 353 11.15 20.26 14.96
N VAL A 354 11.83 19.49 14.11
CA VAL A 354 13.14 18.91 14.43
C VAL A 354 14.21 19.97 14.73
N PRO A 355 14.37 21.05 13.95
CA PRO A 355 15.40 22.06 14.24
C PRO A 355 15.22 22.71 15.63
N ASP A 356 13.99 23.06 15.99
CA ASP A 356 13.69 23.72 17.26
C ASP A 356 13.86 22.76 18.44
N LEU A 357 13.42 21.51 18.30
CA LEU A 357 13.61 20.50 19.36
C LEU A 357 15.09 20.14 19.55
N LEU A 358 15.88 20.09 18.49
CA LEU A 358 17.32 19.83 18.61
C LEU A 358 18.09 20.96 19.31
N ALA A 359 17.56 22.17 19.36
CA ALA A 359 18.14 23.27 20.12
C ALA A 359 18.04 23.06 21.65
N LEU A 360 17.10 22.23 22.10
CA LEU A 360 16.81 21.93 23.50
C LEU A 360 17.32 20.55 23.91
N ARG A 361 17.94 20.41 25.09
CA ARG A 361 18.35 19.07 25.60
C ARG A 361 17.17 18.11 25.71
N ALA A 362 16.07 18.56 26.32
CA ALA A 362 14.84 17.78 26.42
C ALA A 362 14.28 17.40 25.05
N GLY A 363 14.33 18.32 24.07
CA GLY A 363 13.87 18.07 22.71
C GLY A 363 14.64 16.97 21.99
N LYS A 364 15.96 16.90 22.18
CA LYS A 364 16.79 15.78 21.65
C LYS A 364 16.35 14.43 22.21
N ILE A 365 16.09 14.38 23.52
CA ILE A 365 15.61 13.16 24.19
C ILE A 365 14.23 12.77 23.67
N ILE A 366 13.31 13.72 23.57
CA ILE A 366 11.95 13.48 23.07
C ILE A 366 12.00 12.93 21.64
N LEU A 367 12.76 13.56 20.72
CA LEU A 367 12.92 13.08 19.35
C LEU A 367 13.52 11.68 19.30
N GLY A 368 14.56 11.43 20.14
CA GLY A 368 15.19 10.11 20.22
C GLY A 368 14.22 9.03 20.73
N LEU A 369 13.42 9.32 21.75
CA LEU A 369 12.42 8.39 22.29
C LEU A 369 11.30 8.12 21.30
N LEU A 370 10.75 9.15 20.63
CA LEU A 370 9.69 8.98 19.62
C LEU A 370 10.20 8.18 18.43
N PHE A 371 11.43 8.42 17.99
CA PHE A 371 12.03 7.65 16.91
C PHE A 371 12.31 6.20 17.33
N ALA A 372 12.88 5.97 18.51
CA ALA A 372 13.12 4.63 19.04
C ALA A 372 11.81 3.85 19.18
N TRP A 373 10.75 4.48 19.68
CA TRP A 373 9.43 3.84 19.74
C TRP A 373 8.89 3.46 18.37
N THR A 374 8.99 4.38 17.37
CA THR A 374 8.60 4.07 15.99
C THR A 374 9.37 2.85 15.46
N ALA A 375 10.69 2.81 15.68
CA ALA A 375 11.52 1.70 15.23
C ALA A 375 11.17 0.39 15.94
N ILE A 376 10.94 0.40 17.25
CA ILE A 376 10.54 -0.78 18.04
C ILE A 376 9.18 -1.31 17.54
N SER A 377 8.16 -0.44 17.37
CA SER A 377 6.85 -0.82 16.86
C SER A 377 6.95 -1.48 15.48
N CYS A 378 7.81 -0.96 14.60
CA CYS A 378 8.05 -1.51 13.28
C CYS A 378 8.76 -2.87 13.34
N LEU A 379 9.83 -2.99 14.10
CA LEU A 379 10.60 -4.22 14.24
C LEU A 379 9.77 -5.34 14.89
N HIS A 380 8.90 -5.00 15.85
CA HIS A 380 7.99 -5.95 16.47
C HIS A 380 6.96 -6.52 15.48
N ALA A 381 6.56 -5.76 14.46
CA ALA A 381 5.64 -6.21 13.43
C ALA A 381 6.28 -7.17 12.40
N PHE A 382 7.61 -7.34 12.40
CA PHE A 382 8.32 -8.21 11.46
C PHE A 382 7.95 -9.68 11.65
N PRO A 383 7.71 -10.46 10.59
CA PRO A 383 7.61 -10.10 9.17
C PRO A 383 6.19 -9.69 8.75
N ASN A 384 5.23 -9.69 9.68
CA ASN A 384 3.81 -9.56 9.45
C ASN A 384 3.36 -8.10 9.57
N TYR A 385 3.78 -7.25 8.62
CA TYR A 385 3.47 -5.81 8.66
C TYR A 385 2.03 -5.47 8.30
N ILE A 386 1.32 -6.29 7.50
CA ILE A 386 -0.08 -6.03 7.11
C ILE A 386 -1.00 -5.97 8.35
N PRO A 387 -1.00 -6.93 9.28
CA PRO A 387 -1.83 -6.90 10.48
C PRO A 387 -1.30 -5.97 11.58
N TYR A 388 -0.34 -5.07 11.28
CA TYR A 388 0.10 -4.09 12.25
C TYR A 388 -1.04 -3.18 12.70
N PHE A 389 -1.21 -3.03 13.98
CA PHE A 389 -2.01 -2.00 14.65
C PHE A 389 -1.17 -1.40 15.77
N ASN A 390 -1.40 -0.14 16.07
CA ASN A 390 -0.63 0.55 17.09
C ASN A 390 -1.04 0.12 18.52
N GLU A 391 -0.27 0.55 19.47
CA GLU A 391 -0.43 0.18 20.89
C GLU A 391 -1.73 0.72 21.48
N LEU A 392 -2.27 1.86 21.00
CA LEU A 392 -3.58 2.39 21.42
C LEU A 392 -4.72 1.47 21.00
N ALA A 393 -4.58 0.78 19.89
CA ALA A 393 -5.52 -0.24 19.44
C ALA A 393 -5.29 -1.61 20.11
N GLY A 394 -4.31 -1.75 21.01
CA GLY A 394 -3.94 -3.01 21.64
C GLY A 394 -3.10 -3.93 20.75
N GLY A 395 -2.43 -3.38 19.73
CA GLY A 395 -1.56 -4.11 18.82
C GLY A 395 -2.31 -4.99 17.82
N ALA A 396 -1.55 -5.79 17.07
CA ALA A 396 -2.09 -6.69 16.04
C ALA A 396 -3.13 -7.69 16.58
N ALA A 397 -2.93 -8.19 17.80
CA ALA A 397 -3.83 -9.15 18.45
C ALA A 397 -5.26 -8.64 18.62
N ARG A 398 -5.46 -7.33 18.73
CA ARG A 398 -6.77 -6.68 18.84
C ARG A 398 -7.20 -5.92 17.60
N GLY A 399 -6.40 -5.92 16.55
CA GLY A 399 -6.67 -5.20 15.31
C GLY A 399 -8.03 -5.53 14.69
N THR A 400 -8.45 -6.77 14.82
CA THR A 400 -9.76 -7.27 14.37
C THR A 400 -10.96 -6.69 15.12
N ASP A 401 -10.76 -6.04 16.26
CA ASP A 401 -11.84 -5.31 16.95
C ASP A 401 -12.18 -4.00 16.21
N PHE A 402 -11.26 -3.50 15.38
CA PHE A 402 -11.37 -2.20 14.70
C PHE A 402 -11.62 -2.31 13.21
N LEU A 403 -10.82 -3.11 12.50
CA LEU A 403 -10.82 -3.18 11.04
C LEU A 403 -10.75 -4.64 10.57
N ASP A 404 -11.15 -4.87 9.31
CA ASP A 404 -11.00 -6.15 8.61
C ASP A 404 -10.31 -5.98 7.25
N ASP A 405 -10.49 -6.97 6.36
CA ASP A 405 -9.99 -6.96 4.98
C ASP A 405 -8.47 -6.77 4.93
N SER A 406 -7.94 -6.09 3.94
CA SER A 406 -6.51 -5.87 3.74
C SER A 406 -5.78 -5.10 4.87
N ASN A 407 -6.47 -4.76 5.96
CA ASN A 407 -5.83 -4.28 7.19
C ASN A 407 -5.30 -5.40 8.09
N VAL A 408 -5.86 -6.62 8.00
CA VAL A 408 -5.53 -7.75 8.87
C VAL A 408 -5.06 -8.97 8.09
N ASP A 409 -5.77 -9.31 7.01
CA ASP A 409 -5.44 -10.44 6.16
C ASP A 409 -5.76 -10.11 4.70
N TRP A 410 -4.86 -10.48 3.82
CA TRP A 410 -5.00 -10.32 2.38
C TRP A 410 -4.51 -11.57 1.61
N GLY A 411 -4.32 -12.69 2.32
CA GLY A 411 -3.80 -13.96 1.80
C GLY A 411 -2.31 -14.19 2.07
N GLN A 412 -1.61 -13.24 2.68
CA GLN A 412 -0.16 -13.28 2.91
C GLN A 412 0.31 -14.42 3.85
N GLY A 413 -0.58 -15.03 4.63
CA GLY A 413 -0.24 -15.98 5.69
C GLY A 413 -0.23 -17.46 5.27
N VAL A 414 -0.60 -17.81 4.03
CA VAL A 414 -0.76 -19.22 3.60
C VAL A 414 0.52 -20.02 3.71
N LYS A 415 1.67 -19.42 3.39
CA LYS A 415 2.98 -20.07 3.55
C LYS A 415 3.31 -20.37 5.02
N GLN A 416 3.03 -19.42 5.91
CA GLN A 416 3.20 -19.60 7.35
C GLN A 416 2.26 -20.67 7.92
N ALA A 417 1.03 -20.79 7.37
CA ALA A 417 0.13 -21.88 7.73
C ALA A 417 0.67 -23.26 7.35
N ALA A 418 1.33 -23.36 6.19
CA ALA A 418 1.99 -24.60 5.79
C ALA A 418 3.16 -24.96 6.70
N GLU A 419 3.95 -23.97 7.12
CA GLU A 419 5.03 -24.17 8.10
C GLU A 419 4.47 -24.62 9.47
N TYR A 420 3.39 -23.99 9.93
CA TYR A 420 2.70 -24.34 11.17
C TYR A 420 2.16 -25.78 11.13
N ALA A 421 1.48 -26.16 10.05
CA ALA A 421 0.93 -27.49 9.89
C ALA A 421 2.03 -28.57 9.90
N ARG A 422 3.16 -28.33 9.22
CA ARG A 422 4.31 -29.22 9.22
C ARG A 422 4.95 -29.36 10.62
N ALA A 423 5.14 -28.23 11.31
CA ALA A 423 5.74 -28.22 12.65
C ALA A 423 4.88 -28.98 13.69
N ARG A 424 3.57 -29.05 13.48
CA ARG A 424 2.61 -29.75 14.35
C ARG A 424 2.19 -31.12 13.82
N HIS A 425 2.77 -31.59 12.71
CA HIS A 425 2.45 -32.89 12.08
C HIS A 425 0.95 -33.05 11.79
N LEU A 426 0.32 -31.99 11.29
CA LEU A 426 -1.12 -31.99 10.98
C LEU A 426 -1.35 -32.67 9.61
N ASP A 427 -1.77 -33.92 9.62
CA ASP A 427 -2.09 -34.68 8.39
C ASP A 427 -3.45 -34.31 7.81
N ARG A 428 -4.33 -33.78 8.64
CA ARG A 428 -5.68 -33.33 8.24
C ARG A 428 -6.00 -31.97 8.86
N LEU A 429 -6.41 -31.05 8.03
CA LEU A 429 -6.93 -29.76 8.47
C LEU A 429 -7.94 -29.20 7.46
N THR A 430 -8.78 -28.30 7.92
CA THR A 430 -9.67 -27.50 7.07
C THR A 430 -9.18 -26.07 7.03
N MET A 431 -9.02 -25.51 5.84
CA MET A 431 -8.53 -24.14 5.70
C MET A 431 -9.50 -23.26 4.94
N PHE A 432 -9.76 -22.07 5.46
CA PHE A 432 -10.53 -21.01 4.80
C PHE A 432 -9.65 -19.78 4.67
N THR A 433 -9.06 -19.63 3.49
CA THR A 433 -8.16 -18.51 3.16
C THR A 433 -8.92 -17.24 2.85
N PHE A 434 -8.21 -16.11 2.71
CA PHE A 434 -8.78 -14.84 2.30
C PHE A 434 -9.43 -14.94 0.92
N SER A 435 -8.70 -15.42 -0.07
CA SER A 435 -9.18 -15.65 -1.43
C SER A 435 -9.44 -17.13 -1.70
N PRO A 436 -10.55 -17.49 -2.37
CA PRO A 436 -10.78 -18.88 -2.80
C PRO A 436 -9.75 -19.36 -3.83
N LEU A 437 -8.98 -18.45 -4.43
CA LEU A 437 -7.92 -18.75 -5.39
C LEU A 437 -6.56 -18.99 -4.73
N ASP A 438 -6.41 -18.79 -3.40
CA ASP A 438 -5.15 -19.11 -2.71
C ASP A 438 -4.79 -20.58 -2.91
N ASN A 439 -3.48 -20.88 -3.03
CA ASN A 439 -3.02 -22.25 -3.30
C ASN A 439 -2.19 -22.83 -2.14
N PRO A 440 -2.85 -23.32 -1.07
CA PRO A 440 -2.16 -23.94 0.05
C PRO A 440 -1.35 -25.18 -0.35
N GLN A 441 -1.79 -25.93 -1.38
CA GLN A 441 -1.12 -27.13 -1.87
C GLN A 441 0.25 -26.83 -2.47
N TYR A 442 0.43 -25.66 -3.09
CA TYR A 442 1.72 -25.21 -3.58
C TYR A 442 2.77 -25.15 -2.47
N TYR A 443 2.36 -24.80 -1.26
CA TYR A 443 3.23 -24.73 -0.08
C TYR A 443 3.33 -26.05 0.69
N GLY A 444 2.77 -27.14 0.15
CA GLY A 444 2.88 -28.48 0.72
C GLY A 444 1.80 -28.83 1.73
N LEU A 445 0.71 -28.08 1.80
CA LEU A 445 -0.45 -28.48 2.59
C LEU A 445 -1.21 -29.64 1.93
N PRO A 446 -1.86 -30.56 2.71
CA PRO A 446 -2.50 -31.76 2.17
C PRO A 446 -3.59 -31.46 1.13
N ARG A 447 -3.73 -32.32 0.10
CA ARG A 447 -4.75 -32.17 -0.96
C ARG A 447 -6.19 -32.33 -0.48
N ASN A 448 -6.41 -32.95 0.67
CA ASN A 448 -7.71 -33.16 1.28
C ASN A 448 -8.24 -31.92 2.03
N LEU A 449 -7.61 -30.78 1.79
CA LEU A 449 -8.07 -29.49 2.29
C LEU A 449 -9.41 -29.15 1.66
N ALA A 450 -10.45 -29.05 2.47
CA ALA A 450 -11.66 -28.35 2.05
C ALA A 450 -11.34 -26.87 1.96
N VAL A 451 -10.78 -26.43 0.83
CA VAL A 451 -10.77 -24.99 0.47
C VAL A 451 -12.17 -24.70 0.00
N SER A 452 -13.04 -24.32 0.92
CA SER A 452 -14.44 -24.09 0.62
C SER A 452 -14.68 -22.59 0.39
N GLU A 453 -15.50 -22.30 -0.61
CA GLU A 453 -15.87 -20.93 -0.96
C GLU A 453 -16.63 -20.21 0.14
N VAL A 454 -17.38 -20.86 0.98
CA VAL A 454 -18.12 -20.23 2.08
C VAL A 454 -18.33 -21.22 3.21
N PRO A 455 -18.20 -20.73 4.44
CA PRO A 455 -18.50 -21.52 5.62
C PRO A 455 -19.99 -21.84 5.82
N GLY A 456 -20.82 -21.84 4.78
CA GLY A 456 -22.24 -22.20 4.91
C GLY A 456 -22.47 -23.56 5.59
N ARG A 457 -21.48 -24.45 5.56
CA ARG A 457 -21.46 -25.69 6.34
C ARG A 457 -21.09 -25.48 7.81
N LEU A 458 -20.57 -24.30 8.17
CA LEU A 458 -20.15 -23.95 9.54
C LEU A 458 -21.15 -23.03 10.24
N PHE A 459 -22.24 -22.61 9.58
CA PHE A 459 -23.27 -21.77 10.19
C PHE A 459 -24.37 -22.62 10.84
N GLY A 460 -24.77 -22.23 12.04
CA GLY A 460 -25.87 -22.83 12.75
C GLY A 460 -25.63 -24.26 13.29
N LYS A 461 -24.40 -24.79 13.13
CA LYS A 461 -23.98 -26.10 13.66
C LYS A 461 -22.59 -25.99 14.26
N ARG A 462 -22.33 -26.84 15.28
CA ARG A 462 -20.95 -27.01 15.75
C ARG A 462 -20.11 -27.59 14.61
N PRO A 463 -18.91 -27.06 14.33
CA PRO A 463 -18.00 -27.65 13.36
C PRO A 463 -17.67 -29.11 13.70
N ASP A 464 -17.41 -29.92 12.68
CA ASP A 464 -16.95 -31.30 12.89
C ASP A 464 -15.61 -31.30 13.62
N PRO A 465 -15.31 -32.39 14.40
CA PRO A 465 -14.01 -32.47 15.10
C PRO A 465 -12.83 -32.38 14.13
N GLY A 466 -11.85 -31.53 14.47
CA GLY A 466 -10.67 -31.32 13.65
C GLY A 466 -10.01 -29.96 13.83
N VAL A 467 -8.91 -29.76 13.08
CA VAL A 467 -8.17 -28.49 13.08
C VAL A 467 -8.63 -27.62 11.91
N TYR A 468 -8.97 -26.39 12.23
CA TYR A 468 -9.42 -25.37 11.26
C TYR A 468 -8.47 -24.18 11.29
N ILE A 469 -7.92 -23.81 10.13
CA ILE A 469 -7.14 -22.58 9.96
C ILE A 469 -7.98 -21.61 9.12
N ILE A 470 -8.40 -20.50 9.71
CA ILE A 470 -9.37 -19.59 9.11
C ILE A 470 -8.80 -18.18 9.03
N SER A 471 -8.94 -17.54 7.87
CA SER A 471 -8.65 -16.13 7.67
C SER A 471 -9.33 -15.27 8.73
N ALA A 472 -8.58 -14.38 9.39
CA ALA A 472 -9.11 -13.46 10.38
C ALA A 472 -10.25 -12.60 9.80
N HIS A 473 -10.11 -12.14 8.54
CA HIS A 473 -11.17 -11.45 7.82
C HIS A 473 -12.47 -12.26 7.77
N ARG A 474 -12.39 -13.56 7.45
CA ARG A 474 -13.58 -14.44 7.40
C ARG A 474 -14.18 -14.65 8.78
N VAL A 475 -13.37 -14.90 9.82
CA VAL A 475 -13.85 -15.07 11.19
C VAL A 475 -14.63 -13.85 11.66
N ILE A 476 -14.11 -12.65 11.41
CA ILE A 476 -14.79 -11.40 11.80
C ILE A 476 -16.19 -11.34 11.18
N ARG A 477 -16.31 -11.64 9.89
CA ARG A 477 -17.58 -11.61 9.17
C ARG A 477 -18.51 -12.75 9.59
N MET A 478 -18.00 -13.95 9.85
CA MET A 478 -18.77 -15.06 10.43
C MET A 478 -19.38 -14.68 11.77
N ARG A 479 -18.64 -14.00 12.63
CA ARG A 479 -19.15 -13.52 13.95
C ARG A 479 -20.31 -12.53 13.83
N GLN A 480 -20.46 -11.84 12.70
CA GLN A 480 -21.57 -10.92 12.46
C GLN A 480 -22.86 -11.67 12.04
N VAL A 481 -22.70 -12.82 11.39
CA VAL A 481 -23.81 -13.62 10.84
C VAL A 481 -24.25 -14.70 11.81
N ASP A 482 -23.31 -15.37 12.49
CA ASP A 482 -23.59 -16.47 13.42
C ASP A 482 -23.02 -16.18 14.81
N PRO A 483 -23.90 -15.97 15.82
CA PRO A 483 -23.49 -15.70 17.19
C PRO A 483 -22.61 -16.80 17.82
N ALA A 484 -22.70 -18.06 17.36
CA ALA A 484 -21.87 -19.15 17.87
C ALA A 484 -20.38 -18.89 17.66
N TRP A 485 -20.01 -18.21 16.57
CA TRP A 485 -18.63 -17.85 16.31
C TRP A 485 -18.07 -16.76 17.24
N LYS A 486 -18.89 -16.07 18.01
CA LYS A 486 -18.45 -15.16 19.06
C LYS A 486 -17.95 -15.90 20.31
N ILE A 487 -18.43 -17.12 20.53
CA ILE A 487 -18.11 -17.96 21.69
C ILE A 487 -16.82 -18.73 21.46
N TYR A 488 -16.59 -19.19 20.22
CA TYR A 488 -15.37 -19.95 19.89
C TYR A 488 -14.14 -19.06 19.98
N LYS A 489 -13.15 -19.52 20.76
CA LYS A 489 -11.86 -18.86 20.90
C LYS A 489 -10.84 -19.60 20.03
N PRO A 490 -9.98 -18.88 19.29
CA PRO A 490 -8.89 -19.54 18.59
C PRO A 490 -7.93 -20.18 19.59
N ALA A 491 -7.49 -21.40 19.28
CA ALA A 491 -6.44 -22.11 20.04
C ALA A 491 -5.07 -21.47 19.79
N ASP A 492 -4.85 -20.94 18.58
CA ASP A 492 -3.60 -20.29 18.20
C ASP A 492 -3.83 -19.25 17.08
N ARG A 493 -2.82 -18.44 16.76
CA ARG A 493 -2.82 -17.47 15.65
C ARG A 493 -1.52 -17.53 14.87
N ILE A 494 -1.62 -17.54 13.55
CA ILE A 494 -0.49 -17.58 12.64
C ILE A 494 -0.35 -16.19 12.01
N GLY A 495 0.72 -15.47 12.37
CA GLY A 495 1.00 -14.13 11.85
C GLY A 495 -0.12 -13.11 12.06
N GLU A 496 -1.01 -13.31 13.04
CA GLU A 496 -2.22 -12.54 13.34
C GLU A 496 -3.27 -12.51 12.21
N SER A 497 -2.95 -12.99 11.01
CA SER A 497 -3.83 -13.03 9.85
C SER A 497 -4.67 -14.31 9.74
N LEU A 498 -4.21 -15.41 10.32
CA LEU A 498 -4.90 -16.70 10.31
C LEU A 498 -5.13 -17.20 11.73
N TRP A 499 -6.35 -17.66 12.01
CA TRP A 499 -6.74 -18.15 13.33
C TRP A 499 -6.96 -19.65 13.30
N VAL A 500 -6.40 -20.34 14.28
CA VAL A 500 -6.48 -21.79 14.43
C VAL A 500 -7.55 -22.13 15.44
N TYR A 501 -8.47 -23.02 15.05
CA TYR A 501 -9.51 -23.58 15.93
C TYR A 501 -9.37 -25.09 15.98
N GLU A 502 -9.66 -25.66 17.15
CA GLU A 502 -9.71 -27.10 17.40
C GLU A 502 -11.09 -27.42 17.95
N PHE A 503 -11.83 -28.30 17.27
CA PHE A 503 -13.19 -28.70 17.64
C PHE A 503 -13.25 -30.19 17.98
#